data_0eb02a2f0a491d4b6f860f386b2d339a
#
_entry.id   0eb02a2f0a491d4b6f860f386b2d339a
#
_cell.length_a   1.000
_cell.length_b   1.000
_cell.length_c   1.000
_cell.angle_alpha   90.00
_cell.angle_beta   90.00
_cell.angle_gamma   90.00
#
_symmetry.space_group_name_H-M   'P 1'
#
loop_
_entity.id
_entity.type
_entity.pdbx_description
1 polymer ?
#
loop_
_entity_poly.entity_id
_entity_poly.type
_entity_poly.pdbx_seq_one_letter_code
_entity_poly.pdbx_strand_id
1 'polypeptide(L)'
;MNEFDLKAGTWDQNPIIWERAEAIANEIKRLIPLNKQMTALEFGAGTGVTSFILKDSLKEITLMDNSSEMVKMMDNKIKISGVKNLKTLNFNLERSDLKDTKFDFIFNQMVLHHIDDVEKIIKKFHNLINPGGYLAIADLYAEDGSFHGEGFTGHNGFDIEKLSASIKKQGFTGISHRKCYTINKKISETVTQPFDVFLIIAQHP
;
A
#
# COMPACT_ATOMS: atom_id res chain seq x y z
N MET A 1 -8.72 20.14 1.61
CA MET A 1 -7.95 19.40 2.64
C MET A 1 -8.68 18.08 2.79
N ASN A 2 -8.00 16.97 2.52
CA ASN A 2 -8.62 15.65 2.69
C ASN A 2 -8.44 15.18 4.15
N GLU A 3 -9.10 14.08 4.55
CA GLU A 3 -9.03 13.58 5.92
C GLU A 3 -7.60 13.15 6.34
N PHE A 4 -6.78 12.73 5.39
CA PHE A 4 -5.39 12.31 5.63
C PHE A 4 -4.48 13.50 5.91
N ASP A 5 -4.77 14.69 5.34
CA ASP A 5 -4.04 15.90 5.67
C ASP A 5 -4.15 16.23 7.18
N LEU A 6 -5.32 15.99 7.77
CA LEU A 6 -5.56 16.24 9.19
C LEU A 6 -4.87 15.22 10.12
N LYS A 7 -4.70 13.99 9.65
CA LYS A 7 -4.13 12.87 10.41
C LYS A 7 -2.60 12.80 10.34
N ALA A 8 -1.97 13.45 9.35
CA ALA A 8 -0.55 13.30 9.04
C ALA A 8 0.37 13.53 10.25
N GLY A 9 0.15 14.58 11.04
CA GLY A 9 1.00 14.96 12.17
C GLY A 9 1.05 13.97 13.33
N THR A 10 0.04 13.11 13.48
CA THR A 10 -0.06 12.11 14.55
C THR A 10 -0.03 10.67 14.04
N TRP A 11 0.06 10.47 12.74
CA TRP A 11 -0.06 9.16 12.10
C TRP A 11 0.90 8.12 12.68
N ASP A 12 2.17 8.47 12.79
CA ASP A 12 3.23 7.57 13.27
C ASP A 12 3.20 7.32 14.78
N GLN A 13 2.36 8.03 15.54
CA GLN A 13 2.21 7.82 16.99
C GLN A 13 1.40 6.56 17.31
N ASN A 14 0.67 6.02 16.32
CA ASN A 14 -0.09 4.78 16.49
C ASN A 14 0.82 3.56 16.25
N PRO A 15 1.13 2.75 17.28
CA PRO A 15 2.01 1.60 17.16
C PRO A 15 1.50 0.54 16.19
N ILE A 16 0.19 0.40 16.01
CA ILE A 16 -0.43 -0.55 15.08
C ILE A 16 0.04 -0.30 13.64
N ILE A 17 0.32 0.95 13.26
CA ILE A 17 0.81 1.28 11.92
C ILE A 17 2.18 0.68 11.68
N TRP A 18 3.07 0.77 12.66
CA TRP A 18 4.43 0.21 12.60
C TRP A 18 4.40 -1.32 12.60
N GLU A 19 3.67 -1.93 13.54
CA GLU A 19 3.56 -3.38 13.66
C GLU A 19 3.00 -4.00 12.37
N ARG A 20 1.95 -3.42 11.82
CA ARG A 20 1.35 -3.86 10.55
C ARG A 20 2.32 -3.70 9.39
N ALA A 21 2.97 -2.52 9.27
CA ALA A 21 3.93 -2.27 8.20
C ALA A 21 5.12 -3.23 8.27
N GLU A 22 5.60 -3.55 9.46
CA GLU A 22 6.68 -4.52 9.68
C GLU A 22 6.24 -5.94 9.27
N ALA A 23 5.06 -6.38 9.70
CA ALA A 23 4.52 -7.68 9.33
C ALA A 23 4.39 -7.82 7.79
N ILE A 24 3.82 -6.80 7.13
CA ILE A 24 3.66 -6.78 5.67
C ILE A 24 5.03 -6.77 4.97
N ALA A 25 5.95 -5.90 5.40
CA ALA A 25 7.28 -5.81 4.80
C ALA A 25 8.08 -7.12 4.94
N ASN A 26 7.96 -7.82 6.07
CA ASN A 26 8.59 -9.12 6.28
C ASN A 26 8.02 -10.19 5.35
N GLU A 27 6.69 -10.23 5.15
CA GLU A 27 6.08 -11.14 4.20
C GLU A 27 6.47 -10.80 2.74
N ILE A 28 6.54 -9.53 2.37
CA ILE A 28 7.02 -9.09 1.05
C ILE A 28 8.46 -9.60 0.83
N LYS A 29 9.38 -9.37 1.79
CA LYS A 29 10.78 -9.84 1.69
C LYS A 29 10.89 -11.36 1.58
N ARG A 30 9.95 -12.11 2.17
CA ARG A 30 9.94 -13.58 2.12
C ARG A 30 9.43 -14.12 0.78
N LEU A 31 8.51 -13.40 0.14
CA LEU A 31 7.78 -13.88 -1.04
C LEU A 31 8.33 -13.32 -2.36
N ILE A 32 8.93 -12.13 -2.34
CA ILE A 32 9.48 -11.47 -3.51
C ILE A 32 11.01 -11.44 -3.39
N PRO A 33 11.76 -11.86 -4.42
CA PRO A 33 13.23 -11.82 -4.42
C PRO A 33 13.75 -10.39 -4.62
N LEU A 34 13.45 -9.51 -3.65
CA LEU A 34 13.89 -8.11 -3.68
C LEU A 34 15.42 -8.02 -3.74
N ASN A 35 15.91 -7.05 -4.51
CA ASN A 35 17.35 -6.80 -4.62
C ASN A 35 17.67 -5.33 -4.89
N LYS A 36 18.94 -4.96 -4.71
CA LYS A 36 19.48 -3.60 -4.85
C LYS A 36 19.49 -3.04 -6.28
N GLN A 37 18.96 -3.74 -7.25
CA GLN A 37 18.81 -3.26 -8.64
C GLN A 37 17.38 -2.83 -8.92
N MET A 38 16.41 -3.31 -8.13
CA MET A 38 15.00 -3.05 -8.31
C MET A 38 14.61 -1.66 -7.86
N THR A 39 13.83 -0.97 -8.69
CA THR A 39 13.11 0.25 -8.34
C THR A 39 11.68 -0.08 -7.92
N ALA A 40 11.15 0.65 -6.93
CA ALA A 40 9.80 0.40 -6.44
C ALA A 40 8.96 1.68 -6.34
N LEU A 41 7.64 1.49 -6.38
CA LEU A 41 6.63 2.48 -6.07
C LEU A 41 5.78 2.01 -4.88
N GLU A 42 5.72 2.79 -3.81
CA GLU A 42 4.68 2.68 -2.80
C GLU A 42 3.52 3.60 -3.17
N PHE A 43 2.36 3.03 -3.46
CA PHE A 43 1.14 3.77 -3.78
C PHE A 43 0.32 4.01 -2.53
N GLY A 44 -0.01 5.29 -2.24
CA GLY A 44 -0.65 5.71 -1.00
C GLY A 44 0.26 5.52 0.21
N ALA A 45 1.49 6.03 0.11
CA ALA A 45 2.55 5.78 1.08
C ALA A 45 2.27 6.33 2.49
N GLY A 46 1.33 7.27 2.63
CA GLY A 46 1.06 7.95 3.90
C GLY A 46 2.31 8.64 4.41
N THR A 47 2.84 8.20 5.55
CA THR A 47 4.11 8.71 6.09
C THR A 47 5.33 7.86 5.70
N GLY A 48 5.17 6.86 4.82
CA GLY A 48 6.24 6.07 4.23
C GLY A 48 6.82 4.96 5.11
N VAL A 49 6.12 4.53 6.16
CA VAL A 49 6.65 3.56 7.14
C VAL A 49 7.16 2.28 6.47
N THR A 50 6.38 1.70 5.53
CA THR A 50 6.75 0.47 4.83
C THR A 50 7.99 0.67 3.96
N SER A 51 8.08 1.78 3.23
CA SER A 51 9.26 2.13 2.44
C SER A 51 10.51 2.27 3.30
N PHE A 52 10.41 2.88 4.49
CA PHE A 52 11.54 2.96 5.42
C PHE A 52 12.02 1.59 5.91
N ILE A 53 11.13 0.59 6.03
CA ILE A 53 11.50 -0.78 6.39
C ILE A 53 12.12 -1.53 5.18
N LEU A 54 11.65 -1.25 3.96
CA LEU A 54 12.10 -1.92 2.73
C LEU A 54 13.31 -1.29 2.07
N LYS A 55 13.70 -0.05 2.42
CA LYS A 55 14.73 0.75 1.74
C LYS A 55 16.06 0.02 1.54
N ASP A 56 16.44 -0.82 2.50
CA ASP A 56 17.72 -1.54 2.44
C ASP A 56 17.69 -2.76 1.51
N SER A 57 16.52 -3.14 1.00
CA SER A 57 16.34 -4.26 0.06
C SER A 57 16.23 -3.83 -1.40
N LEU A 58 16.13 -2.53 -1.67
CA LEU A 58 15.81 -1.97 -2.98
C LEU A 58 16.83 -0.90 -3.41
N LYS A 59 16.93 -0.65 -4.71
CA LYS A 59 17.75 0.42 -5.28
C LYS A 59 17.19 1.78 -4.92
N GLU A 60 15.90 1.99 -5.15
CA GLU A 60 15.18 3.23 -4.93
C GLU A 60 13.70 2.93 -4.74
N ILE A 61 13.03 3.69 -3.89
CA ILE A 61 11.58 3.64 -3.70
C ILE A 61 11.00 5.04 -3.93
N THR A 62 10.02 5.14 -4.81
CA THR A 62 9.17 6.33 -4.96
C THR A 62 7.98 6.18 -4.02
N LEU A 63 7.83 7.11 -3.08
CA LEU A 63 6.73 7.17 -2.13
C LEU A 63 5.65 8.11 -2.66
N MET A 64 4.58 7.57 -3.23
CA MET A 64 3.50 8.35 -3.83
C MET A 64 2.35 8.51 -2.86
N ASP A 65 1.89 9.74 -2.67
CA ASP A 65 0.66 10.04 -1.95
C ASP A 65 -0.06 11.25 -2.56
N ASN A 66 -1.39 11.29 -2.46
CA ASN A 66 -2.18 12.41 -2.94
C ASN A 66 -2.39 13.50 -1.87
N SER A 67 -2.05 13.22 -0.60
CA SER A 67 -2.03 14.18 0.50
C SER A 67 -0.72 14.95 0.54
N SER A 68 -0.79 16.27 0.39
CA SER A 68 0.39 17.13 0.49
C SER A 68 1.01 17.13 1.89
N GLU A 69 0.22 16.93 2.93
CA GLU A 69 0.71 16.88 4.32
C GLU A 69 1.44 15.57 4.60
N MET A 70 0.94 14.43 4.08
CA MET A 70 1.67 13.16 4.14
C MET A 70 3.02 13.26 3.43
N VAL A 71 3.04 13.87 2.23
CA VAL A 71 4.29 14.09 1.48
C VAL A 71 5.28 14.94 2.28
N LYS A 72 4.85 16.03 2.90
CA LYS A 72 5.70 16.86 3.78
C LYS A 72 6.28 16.07 4.95
N MET A 73 5.48 15.17 5.55
CA MET A 73 5.95 14.30 6.63
C MET A 73 7.03 13.33 6.14
N MET A 74 6.83 12.72 4.96
CA MET A 74 7.84 11.86 4.32
C MET A 74 9.12 12.62 4.02
N ASP A 75 9.03 13.81 3.43
CA ASP A 75 10.20 14.67 3.13
C ASP A 75 11.01 14.99 4.38
N ASN A 76 10.34 15.36 5.46
CA ASN A 76 10.99 15.63 6.74
C ASN A 76 11.69 14.39 7.30
N LYS A 77 11.04 13.21 7.26
CA LYS A 77 11.64 11.95 7.72
C LYS A 77 12.86 11.57 6.89
N ILE A 78 12.79 11.68 5.57
CA ILE A 78 13.91 11.42 4.65
C ILE A 78 15.06 12.38 4.97
N LYS A 79 14.79 13.66 5.13
CA LYS A 79 15.79 14.67 5.46
C LYS A 79 16.49 14.39 6.79
N ILE A 80 15.74 14.08 7.83
CA ILE A 80 16.27 13.81 9.18
C ILE A 80 17.09 12.51 9.19
N SER A 81 16.59 11.46 8.52
CA SER A 81 17.27 10.16 8.48
C SER A 81 18.48 10.11 7.57
N GLY A 82 18.62 11.07 6.66
CA GLY A 82 19.71 11.11 5.67
C GLY A 82 19.66 10.01 4.61
N VAL A 83 18.53 9.27 4.51
CA VAL A 83 18.32 8.21 3.50
C VAL A 83 18.33 8.82 2.10
N LYS A 84 19.01 8.16 1.15
CA LYS A 84 19.23 8.70 -0.20
C LYS A 84 18.43 8.03 -1.29
N ASN A 85 17.87 6.86 -1.01
CA ASN A 85 17.15 6.05 -1.99
C ASN A 85 15.62 6.05 -1.80
N LEU A 86 15.09 6.99 -1.03
CA LEU A 86 13.66 7.28 -0.92
C LEU A 86 13.36 8.63 -1.57
N LYS A 87 12.35 8.67 -2.43
CA LYS A 87 11.89 9.88 -3.13
C LYS A 87 10.40 10.03 -2.98
N THR A 88 9.92 11.19 -2.61
CA THR A 88 8.49 11.49 -2.50
C THR A 88 7.90 11.94 -3.82
N LEU A 89 6.63 11.67 -4.01
CA LEU A 89 5.86 12.12 -5.17
C LEU A 89 4.43 12.47 -4.74
N ASN A 90 4.11 13.77 -4.75
CA ASN A 90 2.72 14.19 -4.56
C ASN A 90 1.96 14.02 -5.87
N PHE A 91 1.17 12.95 -5.97
CA PHE A 91 0.48 12.61 -7.21
C PHE A 91 -0.79 11.81 -6.96
N ASN A 92 -1.86 12.12 -7.70
CA ASN A 92 -3.10 11.35 -7.67
C ASN A 92 -3.19 10.45 -8.91
N LEU A 93 -2.87 9.17 -8.73
CA LEU A 93 -2.86 8.18 -9.80
C LEU A 93 -4.28 7.81 -10.27
N GLU A 94 -5.33 7.99 -9.46
CA GLU A 94 -6.70 7.76 -9.90
C GLU A 94 -7.13 8.75 -10.99
N ARG A 95 -6.70 10.02 -10.84
CA ARG A 95 -7.09 11.13 -11.73
C ARG A 95 -6.19 11.30 -12.94
N SER A 96 -4.92 10.93 -12.81
CA SER A 96 -3.90 11.15 -13.85
C SER A 96 -3.08 9.90 -14.11
N ASP A 97 -2.39 9.85 -15.25
CA ASP A 97 -1.46 8.76 -15.58
C ASP A 97 -0.03 9.22 -15.35
N LEU A 98 0.75 8.39 -14.69
CA LEU A 98 2.19 8.57 -14.59
C LEU A 98 2.83 8.09 -15.89
N LYS A 99 3.45 8.99 -16.64
CA LYS A 99 4.03 8.72 -17.97
C LYS A 99 5.53 8.48 -17.88
N ASP A 100 6.06 7.73 -18.83
CA ASP A 100 7.50 7.53 -19.05
C ASP A 100 8.26 7.02 -17.81
N THR A 101 7.55 6.32 -16.91
CA THR A 101 8.11 5.77 -15.67
C THR A 101 7.68 4.32 -15.52
N LYS A 102 8.61 3.47 -15.12
CA LYS A 102 8.40 2.04 -14.85
C LYS A 102 9.09 1.66 -13.54
N PHE A 103 8.54 0.62 -12.90
CA PHE A 103 9.04 0.08 -11.66
C PHE A 103 9.17 -1.44 -11.76
N ASP A 104 10.11 -2.01 -11.02
CA ASP A 104 10.25 -3.46 -10.92
C ASP A 104 9.32 -4.02 -9.84
N PHE A 105 8.84 -3.16 -8.94
CA PHE A 105 7.96 -3.53 -7.86
C PHE A 105 6.99 -2.39 -7.53
N ILE A 106 5.69 -2.68 -7.46
CA ILE A 106 4.67 -1.77 -6.93
C ILE A 106 4.02 -2.42 -5.72
N PHE A 107 3.85 -1.66 -4.65
CA PHE A 107 3.16 -2.13 -3.46
C PHE A 107 2.30 -1.04 -2.82
N ASN A 108 1.31 -1.47 -2.08
CA ASN A 108 0.49 -0.61 -1.24
C ASN A 108 0.01 -1.37 -0.01
N GLN A 109 -0.37 -0.61 1.04
CA GLN A 109 -1.00 -1.17 2.22
C GLN A 109 -2.12 -0.28 2.74
N MET A 110 -3.30 -0.85 2.96
CA MET A 110 -4.46 -0.14 3.54
C MET A 110 -4.84 1.11 2.74
N VAL A 111 -4.87 1.00 1.43
CA VAL A 111 -5.15 2.09 0.50
C VAL A 111 -6.24 1.70 -0.49
N LEU A 112 -6.23 0.44 -0.94
CA LEU A 112 -7.10 0.02 -2.03
C LEU A 112 -8.58 0.17 -1.69
N HIS A 113 -8.94 0.01 -0.41
CA HIS A 113 -10.31 0.20 0.06
C HIS A 113 -10.82 1.65 0.00
N HIS A 114 -9.93 2.63 -0.22
CA HIS A 114 -10.30 4.03 -0.49
C HIS A 114 -10.44 4.36 -1.98
N ILE A 115 -10.11 3.43 -2.87
CA ILE A 115 -10.07 3.66 -4.32
C ILE A 115 -11.42 3.35 -4.95
N ASP A 116 -12.02 4.31 -5.64
CA ASP A 116 -13.34 4.15 -6.26
C ASP A 116 -13.35 3.05 -7.34
N ASP A 117 -12.38 3.10 -8.26
CA ASP A 117 -12.27 2.18 -9.39
C ASP A 117 -11.01 1.30 -9.26
N VAL A 118 -11.16 0.20 -8.51
CA VAL A 118 -10.09 -0.76 -8.23
C VAL A 118 -9.57 -1.43 -9.50
N GLU A 119 -10.44 -1.76 -10.46
CA GLU A 119 -10.00 -2.37 -11.73
C GLU A 119 -9.11 -1.42 -12.52
N LYS A 120 -9.48 -0.17 -12.58
CA LYS A 120 -8.71 0.87 -13.26
C LYS A 120 -7.34 1.10 -12.62
N ILE A 121 -7.26 1.12 -11.29
CA ILE A 121 -5.97 1.33 -10.61
C ILE A 121 -5.05 0.12 -10.79
N ILE A 122 -5.57 -1.12 -10.73
CA ILE A 122 -4.80 -2.34 -11.01
C ILE A 122 -4.27 -2.33 -12.45
N LYS A 123 -5.07 -1.89 -13.42
CA LYS A 123 -4.62 -1.70 -14.81
C LYS A 123 -3.47 -0.70 -14.91
N LYS A 124 -3.54 0.42 -14.16
CA LYS A 124 -2.45 1.40 -14.10
C LYS A 124 -1.19 0.79 -13.49
N PHE A 125 -1.32 -0.01 -12.42
CA PHE A 125 -0.17 -0.72 -11.86
C PHE A 125 0.47 -1.66 -12.89
N HIS A 126 -0.34 -2.44 -13.62
CA HIS A 126 0.17 -3.31 -14.69
C HIS A 126 0.96 -2.49 -15.74
N ASN A 127 0.43 -1.34 -16.16
CA ASN A 127 1.10 -0.46 -17.11
C ASN A 127 2.39 0.16 -16.57
N LEU A 128 2.56 0.28 -15.25
CA LEU A 128 3.73 0.88 -14.61
C LEU A 128 4.79 -0.14 -14.17
N ILE A 129 4.46 -1.43 -14.17
CA ILE A 129 5.41 -2.49 -13.81
C ILE A 129 6.18 -2.94 -15.04
N ASN A 130 7.49 -3.15 -14.88
CA ASN A 130 8.35 -3.78 -15.87
C ASN A 130 7.98 -5.25 -16.08
N PRO A 131 8.15 -5.85 -17.29
CA PRO A 131 8.06 -7.29 -17.45
C PRO A 131 8.96 -8.04 -16.45
N GLY A 132 8.41 -9.09 -15.83
CA GLY A 132 9.07 -9.82 -14.75
C GLY A 132 8.94 -9.18 -13.35
N GLY A 133 8.39 -7.96 -13.26
CA GLY A 133 8.22 -7.25 -12.01
C GLY A 133 7.03 -7.75 -11.17
N TYR A 134 6.85 -7.17 -9.99
CA TYR A 134 5.91 -7.66 -8.99
C TYR A 134 4.91 -6.59 -8.55
N LEU A 135 3.72 -7.04 -8.18
CA LEU A 135 2.69 -6.27 -7.48
C LEU A 135 2.45 -6.90 -6.11
N ALA A 136 2.40 -6.08 -5.05
CA ALA A 136 1.98 -6.50 -3.72
C ALA A 136 0.89 -5.58 -3.19
N ILE A 137 -0.25 -6.14 -2.79
CA ILE A 137 -1.39 -5.42 -2.22
C ILE A 137 -1.68 -6.01 -0.84
N ALA A 138 -1.61 -5.18 0.21
CA ALA A 138 -2.05 -5.54 1.54
C ALA A 138 -3.27 -4.70 1.93
N ASP A 139 -4.40 -5.35 2.22
CA ASP A 139 -5.64 -4.68 2.57
C ASP A 139 -6.55 -5.59 3.41
N LEU A 140 -7.70 -5.09 3.81
CA LEU A 140 -8.68 -5.81 4.62
C LEU A 140 -9.38 -6.91 3.80
N TYR A 141 -9.49 -8.10 4.39
CA TYR A 141 -10.52 -9.03 3.93
C TYR A 141 -11.91 -8.41 4.09
N ALA A 142 -12.88 -8.87 3.27
CA ALA A 142 -14.25 -8.39 3.36
C ALA A 142 -14.76 -8.44 4.81
N GLU A 143 -15.35 -7.35 5.26
CA GLU A 143 -15.85 -7.15 6.62
C GLU A 143 -17.23 -6.48 6.59
N ASP A 144 -17.87 -6.31 7.74
CA ASP A 144 -19.27 -5.88 7.89
C ASP A 144 -19.49 -4.36 7.88
N GLY A 145 -18.45 -3.56 7.58
CA GLY A 145 -18.47 -2.09 7.62
C GLY A 145 -18.05 -1.51 8.97
N SER A 146 -17.84 -2.33 9.98
CA SER A 146 -17.48 -1.86 11.33
C SER A 146 -16.03 -1.36 11.44
N PHE A 147 -15.17 -1.68 10.46
CA PHE A 147 -13.79 -1.17 10.48
C PHE A 147 -13.74 0.35 10.36
N HIS A 148 -14.47 0.94 9.44
CA HIS A 148 -14.50 2.41 9.27
C HIS A 148 -15.66 3.05 10.02
N GLY A 149 -16.77 2.32 10.20
CA GLY A 149 -17.99 2.81 10.80
C GLY A 149 -18.91 3.54 9.83
N GLU A 150 -19.95 4.17 10.38
CA GLU A 150 -20.96 4.87 9.59
C GLU A 150 -20.37 6.02 8.76
N GLY A 151 -20.88 6.22 7.56
CA GLY A 151 -20.48 7.29 6.66
C GLY A 151 -19.25 7.01 5.79
N PHE A 152 -18.59 5.87 5.95
CA PHE A 152 -17.52 5.47 5.04
C PHE A 152 -18.07 5.08 3.67
N THR A 153 -17.50 5.66 2.60
CA THR A 153 -17.97 5.47 1.21
C THR A 153 -17.06 4.56 0.38
N GLY A 154 -15.96 4.09 0.95
CA GLY A 154 -15.04 3.15 0.29
C GLY A 154 -15.51 1.69 0.36
N HIS A 155 -14.58 0.76 0.13
CA HIS A 155 -14.85 -0.67 0.19
C HIS A 155 -14.69 -1.21 1.62
N ASN A 156 -15.65 -1.99 2.10
CA ASN A 156 -15.56 -2.69 3.38
C ASN A 156 -14.70 -3.96 3.22
N GLY A 157 -13.42 -3.75 2.89
CA GLY A 157 -12.49 -4.83 2.56
C GLY A 157 -12.82 -5.52 1.24
N PHE A 158 -12.13 -6.63 0.96
CA PHE A 158 -12.20 -7.32 -0.32
C PHE A 158 -12.45 -8.82 -0.18
N ASP A 159 -13.34 -9.33 -1.01
CA ASP A 159 -13.41 -10.75 -1.34
C ASP A 159 -12.14 -11.10 -2.13
N ILE A 160 -11.28 -11.90 -1.53
CA ILE A 160 -9.95 -12.17 -2.06
C ILE A 160 -9.97 -12.92 -3.39
N GLU A 161 -10.97 -13.77 -3.62
CA GLU A 161 -11.12 -14.50 -4.87
C GLU A 161 -11.53 -13.57 -6.02
N LYS A 162 -12.45 -12.64 -5.75
CA LYS A 162 -12.85 -11.62 -6.74
C LYS A 162 -11.70 -10.66 -7.05
N LEU A 163 -10.96 -10.24 -6.04
CA LEU A 163 -9.80 -9.36 -6.24
C LEU A 163 -8.71 -10.09 -7.04
N SER A 164 -8.42 -11.36 -6.71
CA SER A 164 -7.47 -12.20 -7.47
C SER A 164 -7.90 -12.36 -8.93
N ALA A 165 -9.18 -12.58 -9.17
CA ALA A 165 -9.72 -12.67 -10.54
C ALA A 165 -9.58 -11.34 -11.31
N SER A 166 -9.81 -10.20 -10.64
CA SER A 166 -9.61 -8.88 -11.23
C SER A 166 -8.14 -8.62 -11.58
N ILE A 167 -7.20 -8.95 -10.68
CA ILE A 167 -5.76 -8.84 -10.92
C ILE A 167 -5.36 -9.71 -12.13
N LYS A 168 -5.85 -10.96 -12.20
CA LYS A 168 -5.61 -11.86 -13.33
C LYS A 168 -6.15 -11.31 -14.65
N LYS A 169 -7.36 -10.71 -14.63
CA LYS A 169 -8.00 -10.08 -15.80
C LYS A 169 -7.15 -8.94 -16.37
N GLN A 170 -6.37 -8.23 -15.53
CA GLN A 170 -5.45 -7.18 -15.97
C GLN A 170 -4.11 -7.71 -16.48
N GLY A 171 -3.91 -9.03 -16.59
CA GLY A 171 -2.74 -9.66 -17.21
C GLY A 171 -1.68 -10.17 -16.22
N PHE A 172 -1.85 -10.00 -14.94
CA PHE A 172 -0.94 -10.54 -13.93
C PHE A 172 -1.01 -12.07 -13.84
N THR A 173 0.09 -12.68 -13.47
CA THR A 173 0.27 -14.12 -13.29
C THR A 173 0.85 -14.43 -11.90
N GLY A 174 0.99 -15.70 -11.54
CA GLY A 174 1.61 -16.13 -10.28
C GLY A 174 0.92 -15.58 -9.04
N ILE A 175 -0.41 -15.36 -9.12
CA ILE A 175 -1.17 -14.74 -8.04
C ILE A 175 -1.24 -15.69 -6.84
N SER A 176 -0.85 -15.19 -5.69
CA SER A 176 -0.98 -15.89 -4.41
C SER A 176 -1.35 -14.91 -3.29
N HIS A 177 -2.05 -15.38 -2.29
CA HIS A 177 -2.44 -14.55 -1.15
C HIS A 177 -2.36 -15.30 0.17
N ARG A 178 -2.28 -14.54 1.26
CA ARG A 178 -2.34 -15.06 2.63
C ARG A 178 -2.74 -13.96 3.60
N LYS A 179 -3.21 -14.35 4.76
CA LYS A 179 -3.32 -13.45 5.90
C LYS A 179 -1.92 -13.08 6.38
N CYS A 180 -1.63 -11.79 6.57
CA CYS A 180 -0.33 -11.29 7.02
C CYS A 180 -0.38 -10.53 8.36
N TYR A 181 -1.55 -10.00 8.75
CA TYR A 181 -1.74 -9.29 10.01
C TYR A 181 -3.19 -9.37 10.49
N THR A 182 -3.43 -9.06 11.76
CA THR A 182 -4.78 -8.85 12.30
C THR A 182 -4.80 -7.55 13.09
N ILE A 183 -5.67 -6.63 12.71
CA ILE A 183 -5.88 -5.37 13.42
C ILE A 183 -6.96 -5.60 14.48
N ASN A 184 -6.61 -5.53 15.76
CA ASN A 184 -7.59 -5.51 16.84
C ASN A 184 -8.04 -4.06 17.04
N LYS A 185 -9.23 -3.72 16.55
CA LYS A 185 -9.76 -2.36 16.60
C LYS A 185 -10.90 -2.25 17.60
N LYS A 186 -10.83 -1.24 18.46
CA LYS A 186 -11.92 -0.87 19.33
C LYS A 186 -13.02 -0.21 18.50
N ILE A 187 -14.16 -0.87 18.34
CA ILE A 187 -15.31 -0.41 17.56
C ILE A 187 -16.39 0.26 18.43
N SER A 188 -16.34 0.02 19.75
CA SER A 188 -17.14 0.73 20.76
C SER A 188 -16.36 0.81 22.07
N GLU A 189 -16.94 1.42 23.11
CA GLU A 189 -16.28 1.51 24.43
C GLU A 189 -15.93 0.14 25.03
N THR A 190 -16.73 -0.89 24.75
CA THR A 190 -16.63 -2.23 25.33
C THR A 190 -16.25 -3.32 24.35
N VAL A 191 -16.24 -3.05 23.04
CA VAL A 191 -16.06 -4.07 22.00
C VAL A 191 -14.78 -3.81 21.21
N THR A 192 -13.88 -4.79 21.21
CA THR A 192 -12.74 -4.86 20.31
C THR A 192 -12.97 -5.98 19.31
N GLN A 193 -12.85 -5.68 18.02
CA GLN A 193 -13.06 -6.62 16.92
C GLN A 193 -11.76 -6.84 16.15
N PRO A 194 -11.42 -8.10 15.80
CA PRO A 194 -10.31 -8.40 14.93
C PRO A 194 -10.70 -8.19 13.45
N PHE A 195 -9.80 -7.56 12.69
CA PHE A 195 -9.91 -7.38 11.25
C PHE A 195 -8.65 -7.94 10.59
N ASP A 196 -8.83 -8.96 9.80
CA ASP A 196 -7.72 -9.63 9.13
C ASP A 196 -7.26 -8.83 7.90
N VAL A 197 -5.96 -8.72 7.74
CA VAL A 197 -5.29 -8.10 6.60
C VAL A 197 -4.66 -9.19 5.75
N PHE A 198 -4.99 -9.20 4.46
CA PHE A 198 -4.30 -10.06 3.49
C PHE A 198 -3.08 -9.38 2.90
N LEU A 199 -2.17 -10.18 2.38
CA LEU A 199 -1.18 -9.79 1.39
C LEU A 199 -1.40 -10.65 0.14
N ILE A 200 -1.64 -10.02 -1.00
CA ILE A 200 -1.67 -10.66 -2.32
C ILE A 200 -0.43 -10.23 -3.10
N ILE A 201 0.23 -11.22 -3.72
CA ILE A 201 1.38 -11.02 -4.60
C ILE A 201 0.98 -11.48 -5.99
N ALA A 202 1.41 -10.72 -7.00
CA ALA A 202 1.24 -11.08 -8.40
C ALA A 202 2.49 -10.68 -9.19
N GLN A 203 2.71 -11.29 -10.34
CA GLN A 203 3.84 -11.01 -11.22
C GLN A 203 3.35 -10.52 -12.59
N HIS A 204 4.00 -9.49 -13.11
CA HIS A 204 3.85 -9.07 -14.49
C HIS A 204 4.63 -10.06 -15.37
N PRO A 205 4.02 -10.71 -16.39
CA PRO A 205 4.68 -11.65 -17.28
C PRO A 205 5.80 -11.01 -18.13
#